data_b2d1a0d75c4e3356acd7161017c9f783
#
_entry.id   b2d1a0d75c4e3356acd7161017c9f783
#
_cell.length_a   1.000
_cell.length_b   1.000
_cell.length_c   1.000
_cell.angle_alpha   90.00
_cell.angle_beta   90.00
_cell.angle_gamma   90.00
#
_symmetry.space_group_name_H-M   'P 1'
#
loop_
_entity.id
_entity.type
_entity.pdbx_description
1 polymer ?
#
loop_
_entity_poly.entity_id
_entity_poly.type
_entity_poly.pdbx_seq_one_letter_code
_entity_poly.pdbx_strand_id
1 'polypeptide(L)'
;MSVTHIEGRFNDANGHYTLVVGRFNAFVVESLVEGALDTLKRHGVDADNIRVVRVPGAFEIPLAVQKIAQQGKDDAIITLGAVIRGGT
;
A
#
# COMPACT_ATOMS: atom_id res chain seq x y z
N MET A 1 18.52 -21.91 19.04
CA MET A 1 18.07 -21.26 17.81
C MET A 1 17.55 -19.88 18.15
N SER A 2 18.12 -18.84 17.55
CA SER A 2 17.70 -17.46 17.79
C SER A 2 16.71 -17.02 16.72
N VAL A 3 15.75 -16.25 17.13
CA VAL A 3 14.78 -15.64 16.22
C VAL A 3 15.22 -14.21 15.94
N THR A 4 15.31 -13.88 14.66
CA THR A 4 15.65 -12.51 14.25
C THR A 4 14.37 -11.69 14.18
N HIS A 5 14.36 -10.58 14.89
CA HIS A 5 13.27 -9.61 14.83
C HIS A 5 13.66 -8.47 13.92
N ILE A 6 12.80 -8.20 12.93
CA ILE A 6 12.99 -7.08 12.01
C ILE A 6 11.87 -6.09 12.27
N GLU A 7 12.25 -4.89 12.69
CA GLU A 7 11.31 -3.81 12.91
C GLU A 7 11.43 -2.79 11.79
N GLY A 8 10.30 -2.46 11.18
CA GLY A 8 10.25 -1.40 10.19
C GLY A 8 10.36 -0.05 10.86
N ARG A 9 11.16 0.84 10.29
CA ARG A 9 11.30 2.21 10.75
C ARG A 9 10.97 3.15 9.61
N PHE A 10 10.06 4.07 9.85
CA PHE A 10 9.72 5.12 8.88
C PHE A 10 10.59 6.36 9.09
N ASN A 11 11.90 6.16 9.14
CA ASN A 11 12.84 7.25 9.33
C ASN A 11 13.39 7.81 8.02
N ASP A 12 13.10 7.13 6.91
CA ASP A 12 13.62 7.52 5.61
C ASP A 12 12.61 8.38 4.87
N ALA A 13 12.76 9.70 5.01
CA ALA A 13 11.91 10.66 4.32
C ALA A 13 12.10 10.64 2.79
N ASN A 14 13.15 9.98 2.30
CA ASN A 14 13.43 9.85 0.87
C ASN A 14 12.91 8.56 0.27
N GLY A 15 12.25 7.71 1.06
CA GLY A 15 11.68 6.46 0.57
C GLY A 15 10.55 6.69 -0.42
N HIS A 16 10.47 5.79 -1.41
CA HIS A 16 9.42 5.79 -2.42
C HIS A 16 8.42 4.68 -2.13
N TYR A 17 7.15 5.03 -2.15
CA TYR A 17 6.06 4.14 -1.76
C TYR A 17 4.98 4.12 -2.82
N THR A 18 4.45 2.94 -3.11
CA THR A 18 3.28 2.80 -3.97
C THR A 18 2.17 2.11 -3.20
N LEU A 19 0.98 2.71 -3.20
CA LEU A 19 -0.23 2.11 -2.67
C LEU A 19 -0.99 1.48 -3.85
N VAL A 20 -1.26 0.19 -3.76
CA VAL A 20 -2.09 -0.52 -4.75
C VAL A 20 -3.46 -0.74 -4.12
N VAL A 21 -4.48 -0.14 -4.72
CA VAL A 21 -5.81 0.01 -4.11
C VAL A 21 -6.85 -0.67 -4.97
N GLY A 22 -7.57 -1.64 -4.40
CA GLY A 22 -8.75 -2.22 -5.05
C GLY A 22 -9.95 -1.30 -4.91
N ARG A 23 -10.72 -1.13 -6.01
CA ARG A 23 -11.85 -0.18 -6.01
C ARG A 23 -13.13 -0.72 -5.38
N PHE A 24 -13.20 -2.03 -5.17
CA PHE A 24 -14.41 -2.61 -4.61
C PHE A 24 -14.67 -2.06 -3.21
N ASN A 25 -15.92 -1.68 -2.96
CA ASN A 25 -16.34 -1.05 -1.71
C ASN A 25 -15.56 0.25 -1.43
N ALA A 26 -15.71 1.20 -2.33
CA ALA A 26 -14.91 2.44 -2.33
C ALA A 26 -14.99 3.22 -1.02
N PHE A 27 -16.13 3.20 -0.34
CA PHE A 27 -16.30 3.95 0.90
C PHE A 27 -15.31 3.50 1.98
N VAL A 28 -15.19 2.17 2.17
CA VAL A 28 -14.25 1.61 3.13
C VAL A 28 -12.81 1.79 2.66
N VAL A 29 -12.57 1.52 1.38
CA VAL A 29 -11.23 1.56 0.81
C VAL A 29 -10.64 2.96 0.84
N GLU A 30 -11.45 3.99 0.53
CA GLU A 30 -10.95 5.37 0.57
C GLU A 30 -10.54 5.79 1.98
N SER A 31 -11.22 5.31 3.02
CA SER A 31 -10.80 5.55 4.41
C SER A 31 -9.44 4.92 4.69
N LEU A 32 -9.18 3.73 4.15
CA LEU A 32 -7.88 3.06 4.29
C LEU A 32 -6.79 3.84 3.57
N VAL A 33 -7.07 4.35 2.39
CA VAL A 33 -6.12 5.17 1.63
C VAL A 33 -5.76 6.43 2.40
N GLU A 34 -6.76 7.14 2.92
CA GLU A 34 -6.53 8.35 3.71
C GLU A 34 -5.67 8.06 4.93
N GLY A 35 -5.95 6.96 5.64
CA GLY A 35 -5.16 6.55 6.80
C GLY A 35 -3.72 6.25 6.44
N ALA A 36 -3.50 5.53 5.34
CA ALA A 36 -2.15 5.20 4.89
C ALA A 36 -1.37 6.45 4.46
N LEU A 37 -2.01 7.35 3.70
CA LEU A 37 -1.37 8.60 3.28
C LEU A 37 -1.03 9.47 4.48
N ASP A 38 -1.94 9.59 5.43
CA ASP A 38 -1.71 10.38 6.64
C ASP A 38 -0.52 9.83 7.44
N THR A 39 -0.46 8.52 7.60
CA THR A 39 0.63 7.86 8.31
C THR A 39 1.98 8.13 7.65
N LEU A 40 2.06 7.97 6.33
CA LEU A 40 3.29 8.22 5.59
C LEU A 40 3.73 9.68 5.73
N LYS A 41 2.80 10.62 5.61
CA LYS A 41 3.10 12.05 5.75
C LYS A 41 3.58 12.41 7.14
N ARG A 42 2.98 11.82 8.18
CA ARG A 42 3.39 12.05 9.57
C ARG A 42 4.81 11.58 9.84
N HIS A 43 5.26 10.57 9.10
CA HIS A 43 6.62 10.05 9.20
C HIS A 43 7.60 10.75 8.26
N GLY A 44 7.17 11.85 7.66
CA GLY A 44 8.05 12.72 6.87
C GLY A 44 8.22 12.32 5.41
N VAL A 45 7.41 11.39 4.90
CA VAL A 45 7.48 10.99 3.50
C VAL A 45 6.89 12.11 2.63
N ASP A 46 7.66 12.55 1.63
CA ASP A 46 7.22 13.55 0.68
C ASP A 46 6.10 13.00 -0.20
N ALA A 47 5.04 13.79 -0.40
CA ALA A 47 3.92 13.39 -1.23
C ALA A 47 4.34 13.02 -2.67
N ASP A 48 5.38 13.67 -3.19
CA ASP A 48 5.90 13.38 -4.53
C ASP A 48 6.51 11.97 -4.62
N ASN A 49 6.82 11.35 -3.51
CA ASN A 49 7.39 10.01 -3.45
C ASN A 49 6.33 8.93 -3.19
N ILE A 50 5.06 9.29 -3.21
CA ILE A 50 3.95 8.37 -2.98
C ILE A 50 3.11 8.27 -4.26
N ARG A 51 2.92 7.05 -4.76
CA ARG A 51 2.02 6.76 -5.88
C ARG A 51 0.82 5.98 -5.38
N VAL A 52 -0.33 6.26 -5.96
CA VAL A 52 -1.55 5.48 -5.71
C VAL A 52 -1.97 4.86 -7.04
N VAL A 53 -1.98 3.54 -7.10
CA VAL A 53 -2.41 2.78 -8.27
C VAL A 53 -3.71 2.08 -7.92
N ARG A 54 -4.76 2.37 -8.67
CA ARG A 54 -6.08 1.79 -8.43
C ARG A 54 -6.35 0.67 -9.42
N VAL A 55 -6.83 -0.45 -8.91
CA VAL A 55 -7.21 -1.62 -9.70
C VAL A 55 -8.67 -1.94 -9.47
N PRO A 56 -9.35 -2.67 -10.40
CA PRO A 56 -10.80 -2.90 -10.28
C PRO A 56 -11.22 -3.62 -9.00
N GLY A 57 -10.45 -4.58 -8.54
CA GLY A 57 -10.79 -5.34 -7.34
C GLY A 57 -9.57 -5.97 -6.69
N ALA A 58 -9.79 -6.63 -5.56
CA ALA A 58 -8.72 -7.24 -4.78
C ALA A 58 -7.98 -8.35 -5.55
N PHE A 59 -8.65 -9.02 -6.49
CA PHE A 59 -8.04 -10.10 -7.27
C PHE A 59 -6.98 -9.60 -8.25
N GLU A 60 -7.03 -8.33 -8.63
CA GLU A 60 -6.05 -7.73 -9.54
C GLU A 60 -4.81 -7.19 -8.82
N ILE A 61 -4.88 -7.09 -7.50
CA ILE A 61 -3.77 -6.57 -6.69
C ILE A 61 -2.48 -7.37 -6.87
N PRO A 62 -2.47 -8.71 -6.81
CA PRO A 62 -1.22 -9.46 -6.94
C PRO A 62 -0.48 -9.20 -8.25
N LEU A 63 -1.21 -9.12 -9.37
CA LEU A 63 -0.58 -8.86 -10.66
C LEU A 63 -0.01 -7.45 -10.73
N ALA A 64 -0.76 -6.46 -10.24
CA ALA A 64 -0.29 -5.08 -10.20
C ALA A 64 0.95 -4.94 -9.32
N VAL A 65 0.96 -5.58 -8.15
CA VAL A 65 2.12 -5.57 -7.25
C VAL A 65 3.33 -6.19 -7.92
N GLN A 66 3.15 -7.31 -8.61
CA GLN A 66 4.25 -7.96 -9.30
C GLN A 66 4.88 -7.04 -10.34
N LYS A 67 4.07 -6.38 -11.15
CA LYS A 67 4.56 -5.47 -12.18
C LYS A 67 5.27 -4.27 -11.60
N ILE A 68 4.72 -3.70 -10.52
CA ILE A 68 5.31 -2.55 -9.85
C ILE A 68 6.63 -2.92 -9.19
N ALA A 69 6.67 -4.07 -8.52
CA ALA A 69 7.89 -4.55 -7.88
C ALA A 69 9.01 -4.80 -8.88
N GLN A 70 8.68 -5.31 -10.07
CA GLN A 70 9.66 -5.54 -11.13
C GLN A 70 10.29 -4.25 -11.65
N GLN A 71 9.62 -3.12 -11.51
CA GLN A 71 10.19 -1.83 -11.89
C GLN A 71 11.35 -1.39 -10.98
N GLY A 72 11.39 -1.89 -9.75
CA GLY A 72 12.47 -1.61 -8.82
C GLY A 72 12.55 -0.17 -8.34
N LYS A 73 11.45 0.58 -8.41
CA LYS A 73 11.42 2.01 -8.07
C LYS A 73 10.96 2.30 -6.66
N ASP A 74 10.29 1.34 -6.01
CA ASP A 74 9.70 1.54 -4.70
C ASP A 74 10.51 0.85 -3.62
N ASP A 75 10.59 1.50 -2.46
CA ASP A 75 11.15 0.90 -1.25
C ASP A 75 10.13 0.01 -0.57
N ALA A 76 8.85 0.32 -0.74
CA ALA A 76 7.77 -0.52 -0.23
C ALA A 76 6.52 -0.36 -1.09
N ILE A 77 5.70 -1.41 -1.11
CA ILE A 77 4.40 -1.43 -1.78
C ILE A 77 3.36 -1.80 -0.73
N ILE A 78 2.35 -0.94 -0.60
CA ILE A 78 1.28 -1.12 0.38
C ILE A 78 0.01 -1.47 -0.38
N THR A 79 -0.61 -2.58 -0.02
CA THR A 79 -1.85 -3.01 -0.68
C THR A 79 -3.04 -2.73 0.22
N LEU A 80 -4.08 -2.15 -0.36
CA LEU A 80 -5.30 -1.80 0.35
C LEU A 80 -6.49 -2.31 -0.45
N GLY A 81 -7.35 -3.03 0.20
CA GLY A 81 -8.56 -3.55 -0.43
C GLY A 81 -9.54 -4.07 0.60
N ALA A 82 -10.76 -4.29 0.17
CA ALA A 82 -11.78 -4.89 0.99
C ALA A 82 -12.37 -6.09 0.26
N VAL A 83 -12.53 -7.18 0.99
CA VAL A 83 -13.22 -8.37 0.52
C VAL A 83 -14.35 -8.63 1.49
N ILE A 84 -15.58 -8.60 0.98
CA ILE A 84 -16.75 -8.84 1.78
C ILE A 84 -17.23 -10.26 1.49
N ARG A 85 -17.31 -11.06 2.55
CA ARG A 85 -17.87 -12.39 2.42
C ARG A 85 -19.40 -12.26 2.38
N GLY A 86 -19.95 -12.55 1.19
CA GLY A 86 -21.41 -12.58 1.05
C GLY A 86 -21.99 -13.74 1.81
N GLY A 87 -23.05 -13.48 2.57
CA GLY A 87 -23.82 -14.55 3.20
C GLY A 87 -24.74 -15.19 2.16
N THR A 88 -24.58 -16.45 1.96
CA THR A 88 -25.51 -17.24 1.14
C THR A 88 -26.05 -18.39 1.92
#